data_ddc242803309e6f8599c4ddeea1d726e
#
_entry.id   ddc242803309e6f8599c4ddeea1d726e
#
_cell.length_a   1.000
_cell.length_b   1.000
_cell.length_c   1.000
_cell.angle_alpha   90.00
_cell.angle_beta   90.00
_cell.angle_gamma   90.00
#
_symmetry.space_group_name_H-M   'P 1'
#
loop_
_entity.id
_entity.type
_entity.pdbx_description
1 polymer ?
#
loop_
_entity_poly.entity_id
_entity_poly.type
_entity_poly.pdbx_seq_one_letter_code
_entity_poly.pdbx_strand_id
1 'polypeptide(L)'
;IVKEDNPNLMIITDDVYGTFSPHFRSFMAEIPYNTLCVYSFSKYFGATGWRNAVIALHEYNVFDRQISRLPKDKREALNHRYATLTLHPEKLKFIDRMVADSRQVALNHTAGLSLPQQMQMSLFAAFALLDKENKYKQKMQEIIRRRLQTLWDNTGFTLVEDPLRVGYYTEIDMLVWAKKFYGDKFVEYLKKTY
;
A
#
# COMPACT_ATOMS: atom_id res chain seq x y z
N ILE A 1 19.83 9.03 -9.85
CA ILE A 1 20.55 8.91 -8.56
C ILE A 1 20.28 7.53 -7.95
N VAL A 2 19.10 7.22 -7.40
CA VAL A 2 18.86 5.94 -6.70
C VAL A 2 19.08 4.70 -7.59
N LYS A 3 18.68 4.75 -8.88
CA LYS A 3 18.81 3.65 -9.84
C LYS A 3 20.23 3.49 -10.33
N GLU A 4 20.97 4.57 -10.47
CA GLU A 4 22.36 4.57 -10.97
C GLU A 4 23.31 4.08 -9.89
N ASP A 5 23.13 4.54 -8.65
CA ASP A 5 24.00 4.19 -7.52
C ASP A 5 23.67 2.79 -6.94
N ASN A 6 22.40 2.38 -7.01
CA ASN A 6 21.92 1.12 -6.48
C ASN A 6 21.01 0.36 -7.45
N PRO A 7 21.54 -0.23 -8.54
CA PRO A 7 20.74 -0.92 -9.55
C PRO A 7 20.03 -2.19 -9.04
N ASN A 8 20.42 -2.67 -7.86
CA ASN A 8 19.85 -3.84 -7.21
C ASN A 8 18.89 -3.48 -6.04
N LEU A 9 18.61 -2.19 -5.83
CA LEU A 9 17.67 -1.76 -4.80
C LEU A 9 16.31 -2.40 -5.05
N MET A 10 15.75 -3.03 -4.02
CA MET A 10 14.39 -3.57 -4.03
C MET A 10 13.47 -2.63 -3.26
N ILE A 11 12.43 -2.16 -3.90
CA ILE A 11 11.47 -1.20 -3.35
C ILE A 11 10.13 -1.88 -3.20
N ILE A 12 9.50 -1.74 -2.05
CA ILE A 12 8.10 -2.08 -1.84
C ILE A 12 7.37 -0.77 -1.61
N THR A 13 6.36 -0.48 -2.43
CA THR A 13 5.51 0.69 -2.29
C THR A 13 4.08 0.28 -1.95
N ASP A 14 3.48 0.97 -0.98
CA ASP A 14 2.07 0.87 -0.67
C ASP A 14 1.34 2.09 -1.26
N ASP A 15 0.70 1.87 -2.39
CA ASP A 15 0.03 2.93 -3.15
C ASP A 15 -1.45 3.11 -2.78
N VAL A 16 -1.90 2.48 -1.69
CA VAL A 16 -3.32 2.45 -1.28
C VAL A 16 -3.93 3.84 -1.12
N TYR A 17 -3.14 4.83 -0.72
CA TYR A 17 -3.58 6.22 -0.55
C TYR A 17 -3.18 7.15 -1.70
N GLY A 18 -2.42 6.67 -2.66
CA GLY A 18 -1.91 7.47 -3.77
C GLY A 18 -3.01 8.18 -4.57
N THR A 19 -4.16 7.51 -4.76
CA THR A 19 -5.31 8.09 -5.48
C THR A 19 -5.91 9.34 -4.81
N PHE A 20 -5.67 9.55 -3.52
CA PHE A 20 -6.13 10.72 -2.80
C PHE A 20 -5.16 11.91 -2.88
N SER A 21 -3.91 11.68 -3.26
CA SER A 21 -2.93 12.74 -3.47
C SER A 21 -3.07 13.30 -4.89
N PRO A 22 -3.09 14.65 -5.04
CA PRO A 22 -2.98 15.27 -6.35
C PRO A 22 -1.64 14.92 -6.99
N HIS A 23 -1.68 14.66 -8.31
CA HIS A 23 -0.45 14.40 -9.09
C HIS A 23 0.42 13.23 -8.59
N PHE A 24 -0.16 12.31 -7.82
CA PHE A 24 0.57 11.12 -7.34
C PHE A 24 1.13 10.32 -8.52
N ARG A 25 2.41 9.98 -8.41
CA ARG A 25 3.10 9.08 -9.31
C ARG A 25 3.74 7.96 -8.50
N SER A 26 3.33 6.73 -8.80
CA SER A 26 3.87 5.54 -8.15
C SER A 26 5.32 5.30 -8.54
N PHE A 27 6.13 4.78 -7.64
CA PHE A 27 7.45 4.24 -7.97
C PHE A 27 7.36 3.12 -9.03
N MET A 28 6.24 2.42 -9.10
CA MET A 28 5.99 1.43 -10.16
C MET A 28 5.97 2.05 -11.55
N ALA A 29 5.54 3.30 -11.70
CA ALA A 29 5.58 4.02 -12.97
C ALA A 29 6.97 4.57 -13.31
N GLU A 30 7.77 4.92 -12.30
CA GLU A 30 9.08 5.56 -12.49
C GLU A 30 10.23 4.55 -12.62
N ILE A 31 10.23 3.54 -11.76
CA ILE A 31 11.29 2.52 -11.68
C ILE A 31 10.69 1.10 -11.55
N PRO A 32 9.91 0.65 -12.57
CA PRO A 32 9.13 -0.60 -12.50
C PRO A 32 9.99 -1.83 -12.22
N TYR A 33 11.21 -1.89 -12.75
CA TYR A 33 12.09 -3.05 -12.57
C TYR A 33 12.55 -3.28 -11.13
N ASN A 34 12.53 -2.23 -10.32
CA ASN A 34 12.99 -2.26 -8.92
C ASN A 34 11.83 -2.30 -7.92
N THR A 35 10.58 -2.15 -8.40
CA THR A 35 9.43 -1.89 -7.54
C THR A 35 8.47 -3.08 -7.52
N LEU A 36 8.06 -3.45 -6.31
CA LEU A 36 6.86 -4.23 -6.03
C LEU A 36 5.81 -3.25 -5.49
N CYS A 37 4.69 -3.13 -6.19
CA CYS A 37 3.61 -2.23 -5.80
C CYS A 37 2.48 -3.02 -5.14
N VAL A 38 2.03 -2.55 -4.00
CA VAL A 38 0.83 -3.04 -3.31
C VAL A 38 -0.27 -2.00 -3.44
N TYR A 39 -1.45 -2.42 -3.88
CA TYR A 39 -2.64 -1.58 -3.95
C TYR A 39 -3.83 -2.30 -3.35
N SER A 40 -4.61 -1.59 -2.51
CA SER A 40 -5.84 -2.12 -1.91
C SER A 40 -7.06 -1.35 -2.38
N PHE A 41 -8.12 -2.05 -2.71
CA PHE A 41 -9.43 -1.47 -3.03
C PHE A 41 -10.18 -0.95 -1.79
N SER A 42 -9.66 -1.22 -0.60
CA SER A 42 -10.31 -0.91 0.68
C SER A 42 -10.65 0.57 0.87
N LYS A 43 -9.77 1.47 0.44
CA LYS A 43 -9.88 2.90 0.79
C LYS A 43 -10.58 3.70 -0.28
N TYR A 44 -10.06 3.71 -1.49
CA TYR A 44 -10.59 4.53 -2.58
C TYR A 44 -12.02 4.15 -2.98
N PHE A 45 -12.32 2.86 -2.99
CA PHE A 45 -13.65 2.34 -3.32
C PHE A 45 -14.53 2.07 -2.09
N GLY A 46 -14.06 2.37 -0.88
CA GLY A 46 -14.81 2.14 0.36
C GLY A 46 -15.08 0.66 0.68
N ALA A 47 -14.31 -0.27 0.10
CA ALA A 47 -14.53 -1.71 0.15
C ALA A 47 -13.70 -2.41 1.22
N THR A 48 -13.55 -1.80 2.41
CA THR A 48 -12.64 -2.24 3.48
C THR A 48 -12.94 -3.68 3.94
N GLY A 49 -14.20 -4.04 4.07
CA GLY A 49 -14.64 -5.36 4.54
C GLY A 49 -14.39 -6.50 3.55
N TRP A 50 -14.21 -6.21 2.28
CA TRP A 50 -13.99 -7.22 1.24
C TRP A 50 -12.57 -7.76 1.19
N ARG A 51 -11.61 -7.07 1.80
CA ARG A 51 -10.19 -7.50 1.88
C ARG A 51 -9.57 -7.76 0.50
N ASN A 52 -9.88 -6.90 -0.47
CA ASN A 52 -9.41 -7.01 -1.84
C ASN A 52 -8.17 -6.13 -2.05
N ALA A 53 -7.11 -6.75 -2.56
CA ALA A 53 -5.85 -6.09 -2.89
C ALA A 53 -5.21 -6.74 -4.11
N VAL A 54 -4.28 -6.04 -4.73
CA VAL A 54 -3.43 -6.54 -5.80
C VAL A 54 -1.97 -6.23 -5.50
N ILE A 55 -1.09 -7.11 -5.95
CA ILE A 55 0.35 -6.89 -5.99
C ILE A 55 0.75 -6.85 -7.45
N ALA A 56 1.44 -5.79 -7.85
CA ALA A 56 1.98 -5.63 -9.19
C ALA A 56 3.50 -5.73 -9.17
N LEU A 57 4.05 -6.48 -10.11
CA LEU A 57 5.48 -6.66 -10.29
C LEU A 57 5.77 -6.68 -11.79
N HIS A 58 6.81 -5.98 -12.22
CA HIS A 58 7.20 -5.98 -13.62
C HIS A 58 7.71 -7.36 -14.03
N GLU A 59 7.46 -7.78 -15.29
CA GLU A 59 7.90 -9.08 -15.80
C GLU A 59 9.41 -9.28 -15.67
N TYR A 60 10.18 -8.22 -15.95
CA TYR A 60 11.63 -8.18 -15.77
C TYR A 60 11.92 -7.36 -14.51
N ASN A 61 12.14 -8.00 -13.37
CA ASN A 61 12.28 -7.33 -12.07
C ASN A 61 13.59 -7.71 -11.36
N VAL A 62 13.96 -6.85 -10.41
CA VAL A 62 15.19 -7.05 -9.63
C VAL A 62 15.09 -8.27 -8.70
N PHE A 63 13.90 -8.62 -8.24
CA PHE A 63 13.69 -9.73 -7.30
C PHE A 63 14.06 -11.07 -7.96
N ASP A 64 13.54 -11.34 -9.15
CA ASP A 64 13.88 -12.55 -9.92
C ASP A 64 15.38 -12.56 -10.29
N ARG A 65 15.93 -11.40 -10.67
CA ARG A 65 17.35 -11.25 -10.96
C ARG A 65 18.22 -11.57 -9.73
N GLN A 66 17.85 -11.14 -8.53
CA GLN A 66 18.60 -11.44 -7.32
C GLN A 66 18.47 -12.92 -6.92
N ILE A 67 17.29 -13.52 -7.07
CA ILE A 67 17.11 -14.96 -6.85
C ILE A 67 18.03 -15.77 -7.77
N SER A 68 18.12 -15.40 -9.04
CA SER A 68 19.00 -16.11 -10.01
C SER A 68 20.49 -16.03 -9.66
N ARG A 69 20.89 -15.00 -8.90
CA ARG A 69 22.29 -14.76 -8.47
C ARG A 69 22.64 -15.37 -7.12
N LEU A 70 21.67 -15.93 -6.41
CA LEU A 70 21.96 -16.60 -5.15
C LEU A 70 22.98 -17.73 -5.33
N PRO A 71 23.83 -18.00 -4.34
CA PRO A 71 24.68 -19.19 -4.31
C PRO A 71 23.86 -20.47 -4.50
N LYS A 72 24.51 -21.51 -5.04
CA LYS A 72 23.84 -22.76 -5.41
C LYS A 72 23.07 -23.37 -4.25
N ASP A 73 23.69 -23.45 -3.08
CA ASP A 73 23.09 -23.98 -1.83
C ASP A 73 21.83 -23.21 -1.44
N LYS A 74 21.86 -21.88 -1.55
CA LYS A 74 20.70 -21.03 -1.25
C LYS A 74 19.56 -21.21 -2.27
N ARG A 75 19.88 -21.36 -3.55
CA ARG A 75 18.88 -21.65 -4.59
C ARG A 75 18.27 -23.03 -4.40
N GLU A 76 19.07 -24.04 -4.05
CA GLU A 76 18.57 -25.39 -3.77
C GLU A 76 17.64 -25.39 -2.56
N ALA A 77 18.01 -24.74 -1.46
CA ALA A 77 17.16 -24.59 -0.30
C ALA A 77 15.85 -23.87 -0.62
N LEU A 78 15.91 -22.79 -1.42
CA LEU A 78 14.74 -22.06 -1.87
C LEU A 78 13.84 -22.91 -2.76
N ASN A 79 14.41 -23.70 -3.67
CA ASN A 79 13.64 -24.59 -4.56
C ASN A 79 13.00 -25.74 -3.77
N HIS A 80 13.69 -26.29 -2.78
CA HIS A 80 13.15 -27.35 -1.92
C HIS A 80 11.88 -26.89 -1.20
N ARG A 81 11.79 -25.62 -0.80
CA ARG A 81 10.59 -25.04 -0.17
C ARG A 81 9.32 -25.21 -1.02
N TYR A 82 9.46 -25.20 -2.36
CA TYR A 82 8.34 -25.27 -3.30
C TYR A 82 8.25 -26.62 -4.05
N ALA A 83 9.07 -27.60 -3.71
CA ALA A 83 9.14 -28.89 -4.39
C ALA A 83 7.83 -29.69 -4.31
N THR A 84 7.01 -29.45 -3.29
CA THR A 84 5.69 -30.09 -3.16
C THR A 84 4.62 -29.48 -4.06
N LEU A 85 4.87 -28.30 -4.64
CA LEU A 85 3.89 -27.55 -5.43
C LEU A 85 4.11 -27.71 -6.94
N THR A 86 5.33 -28.01 -7.36
CA THR A 86 5.70 -28.11 -8.78
C THR A 86 6.92 -29.00 -8.96
N LEU A 87 6.97 -29.67 -10.12
CA LEU A 87 8.15 -30.44 -10.54
C LEU A 87 9.33 -29.55 -10.98
N HIS A 88 9.07 -28.27 -11.19
CA HIS A 88 10.06 -27.28 -11.67
C HIS A 88 10.13 -26.06 -10.76
N PRO A 89 10.48 -26.21 -9.47
CA PRO A 89 10.53 -25.08 -8.53
C PRO A 89 11.57 -24.02 -8.92
N GLU A 90 12.58 -24.38 -9.69
CA GLU A 90 13.61 -23.49 -10.23
C GLU A 90 13.06 -22.47 -11.25
N LYS A 91 11.92 -22.76 -11.88
CA LYS A 91 11.25 -21.90 -12.87
C LYS A 91 10.27 -20.91 -12.26
N LEU A 92 9.94 -21.07 -10.97
CA LEU A 92 9.00 -20.17 -10.30
C LEU A 92 9.58 -18.75 -10.21
N LYS A 93 8.86 -17.78 -10.73
CA LYS A 93 9.14 -16.36 -10.57
C LYS A 93 8.84 -15.91 -9.13
N PHE A 94 9.37 -14.77 -8.74
CA PHE A 94 9.15 -14.23 -7.40
C PHE A 94 7.66 -14.06 -7.07
N ILE A 95 6.87 -13.57 -8.04
CA ILE A 95 5.42 -13.42 -7.88
C ILE A 95 4.72 -14.78 -7.63
N ASP A 96 5.13 -15.83 -8.31
CA ASP A 96 4.56 -17.19 -8.12
C ASP A 96 4.91 -17.74 -6.74
N ARG A 97 6.13 -17.46 -6.25
CA ARG A 97 6.56 -17.83 -4.89
C ARG A 97 5.75 -17.11 -3.83
N MET A 98 5.45 -15.82 -4.02
CA MET A 98 4.57 -15.06 -3.11
C MET A 98 3.15 -15.66 -3.07
N VAL A 99 2.60 -16.05 -4.22
CA VAL A 99 1.29 -16.72 -4.30
C VAL A 99 1.34 -18.06 -3.55
N ALA A 100 2.38 -18.84 -3.76
CA ALA A 100 2.58 -20.12 -3.08
C ALA A 100 2.67 -19.94 -1.55
N ASP A 101 3.47 -19.00 -1.09
CA ASP A 101 3.64 -18.69 0.33
C ASP A 101 2.33 -18.21 0.96
N SER A 102 1.59 -17.34 0.27
CA SER A 102 0.29 -16.88 0.77
C SER A 102 -0.71 -18.00 1.00
N ARG A 103 -0.67 -19.04 0.16
CA ARG A 103 -1.52 -20.22 0.30
C ARG A 103 -1.09 -21.14 1.43
N GLN A 104 0.21 -21.21 1.73
CA GLN A 104 0.73 -22.03 2.82
C GLN A 104 0.49 -21.43 4.21
N VAL A 105 0.56 -20.11 4.32
CA VAL A 105 0.42 -19.42 5.61
C VAL A 105 -1.03 -19.32 6.06
N ALA A 106 -1.97 -19.32 5.14
CA ALA A 106 -3.36 -19.06 5.46
C ALA A 106 -4.12 -20.35 5.72
N LEU A 107 -4.18 -20.77 6.96
CA LEU A 107 -4.97 -21.92 7.42
C LEU A 107 -6.46 -21.87 6.97
N ASN A 108 -6.97 -20.67 6.70
CA ASN A 108 -8.36 -20.43 6.30
C ASN A 108 -8.52 -20.00 4.84
N HIS A 109 -7.45 -19.96 4.07
CA HIS A 109 -7.50 -19.64 2.65
C HIS A 109 -7.60 -20.92 1.82
N THR A 110 -8.69 -21.05 1.16
CA THR A 110 -8.80 -21.82 -0.05
C THR A 110 -7.99 -21.18 -1.17
N ALA A 111 -8.07 -21.51 -2.35
CA ALA A 111 -7.16 -21.18 -3.46
C ALA A 111 -7.21 -19.71 -3.98
N GLY A 112 -7.32 -18.69 -3.14
CA GLY A 112 -7.31 -17.27 -3.55
C GLY A 112 -8.66 -16.56 -3.36
N LEU A 113 -8.89 -15.50 -4.13
CA LEU A 113 -10.12 -14.70 -4.02
C LEU A 113 -11.34 -15.48 -4.49
N SER A 114 -12.44 -15.37 -3.74
CA SER A 114 -13.74 -15.90 -4.14
C SER A 114 -14.27 -15.22 -5.40
N LEU A 115 -15.17 -15.88 -6.14
CA LEU A 115 -15.78 -15.29 -7.33
C LEU A 115 -16.43 -13.92 -7.06
N PRO A 116 -17.21 -13.69 -5.98
CA PRO A 116 -17.75 -12.37 -5.66
C PRO A 116 -16.67 -11.30 -5.49
N GLN A 117 -15.55 -11.62 -4.85
CA GLN A 117 -14.42 -10.69 -4.69
C GLN A 117 -13.78 -10.35 -6.04
N GLN A 118 -13.56 -11.34 -6.90
CA GLN A 118 -13.01 -11.11 -8.24
C GLN A 118 -13.94 -10.25 -9.10
N MET A 119 -15.25 -10.52 -9.06
CA MET A 119 -16.25 -9.72 -9.76
C MET A 119 -16.24 -8.27 -9.28
N GLN A 120 -16.21 -8.05 -7.97
CA GLN A 120 -16.18 -6.71 -7.40
C GLN A 120 -14.92 -5.93 -7.80
N MET A 121 -13.75 -6.56 -7.74
CA MET A 121 -12.50 -5.96 -8.21
C MET A 121 -12.57 -5.59 -9.68
N SER A 122 -13.13 -6.46 -10.51
CA SER A 122 -13.31 -6.20 -11.95
C SER A 122 -14.25 -5.02 -12.19
N LEU A 123 -15.36 -4.94 -11.45
CA LEU A 123 -16.27 -3.80 -11.53
C LEU A 123 -15.62 -2.48 -11.10
N PHE A 124 -14.83 -2.48 -10.01
CA PHE A 124 -14.08 -1.29 -9.59
C PHE A 124 -13.05 -0.87 -10.63
N ALA A 125 -12.33 -1.82 -11.21
CA ALA A 125 -11.36 -1.55 -12.26
C ALA A 125 -12.03 -0.99 -13.52
N ALA A 126 -13.15 -1.60 -13.96
CA ALA A 126 -13.94 -1.13 -15.08
C ALA A 126 -14.48 0.29 -14.82
N PHE A 127 -15.04 0.55 -13.64
CA PHE A 127 -15.51 1.87 -13.25
C PHE A 127 -14.38 2.92 -13.33
N ALA A 128 -13.20 2.61 -12.79
CA ALA A 128 -12.07 3.52 -12.84
C ALA A 128 -11.58 3.79 -14.27
N LEU A 129 -11.61 2.78 -15.15
CA LEU A 129 -11.24 2.92 -16.57
C LEU A 129 -12.27 3.74 -17.36
N LEU A 130 -13.54 3.70 -16.97
CA LEU A 130 -14.62 4.46 -17.60
C LEU A 130 -14.67 5.92 -17.14
N ASP A 131 -14.18 6.23 -15.95
CA ASP A 131 -14.09 7.60 -15.40
C ASP A 131 -12.91 8.38 -16.03
N LYS A 132 -12.95 8.56 -17.34
CA LYS A 132 -11.89 9.21 -18.13
C LYS A 132 -11.59 10.64 -17.69
N GLU A 133 -12.58 11.33 -17.14
CA GLU A 133 -12.44 12.69 -16.64
C GLU A 133 -12.01 12.76 -15.18
N ASN A 134 -11.80 11.61 -14.54
CA ASN A 134 -11.46 11.48 -13.12
C ASN A 134 -12.46 12.19 -12.17
N LYS A 135 -13.74 12.26 -12.54
CA LYS A 135 -14.76 12.93 -11.72
C LYS A 135 -14.91 12.32 -10.33
N TYR A 136 -14.91 11.00 -10.26
CA TYR A 136 -14.97 10.31 -8.97
C TYR A 136 -13.73 10.61 -8.12
N LYS A 137 -12.54 10.55 -8.73
CA LYS A 137 -11.28 10.85 -8.05
C LYS A 137 -11.28 12.27 -7.49
N GLN A 138 -11.65 13.27 -8.28
CA GLN A 138 -11.74 14.66 -7.87
C GLN A 138 -12.72 14.82 -6.70
N LYS A 139 -13.89 14.19 -6.80
CA LYS A 139 -14.91 14.25 -5.75
C LYS A 139 -14.44 13.62 -4.44
N MET A 140 -13.76 12.49 -4.51
CA MET A 140 -13.20 11.83 -3.32
C MET A 140 -12.12 12.69 -2.66
N GLN A 141 -11.23 13.30 -3.44
CA GLN A 141 -10.22 14.23 -2.94
C GLN A 141 -10.84 15.47 -2.28
N GLU A 142 -11.87 16.05 -2.88
CA GLU A 142 -12.62 17.19 -2.33
C GLU A 142 -13.25 16.83 -0.97
N ILE A 143 -13.95 15.69 -0.90
CA ILE A 143 -14.60 15.24 0.33
C ILE A 143 -13.58 15.06 1.46
N ILE A 144 -12.45 14.42 1.18
CA ILE A 144 -11.42 14.16 2.18
C ILE A 144 -10.80 15.46 2.67
N ARG A 145 -10.45 16.39 1.76
CA ARG A 145 -9.90 17.69 2.11
C ARG A 145 -10.86 18.50 2.97
N ARG A 146 -12.13 18.55 2.59
CA ARG A 146 -13.17 19.23 3.38
C ARG A 146 -13.30 18.65 4.78
N ARG A 147 -13.31 17.31 4.92
CA ARG A 147 -13.39 16.64 6.22
C ARG A 147 -12.15 16.91 7.08
N LEU A 148 -10.98 16.88 6.46
CA LEU A 148 -9.73 17.20 7.14
C LEU A 148 -9.74 18.66 7.63
N GLN A 149 -10.14 19.61 6.80
CA GLN A 149 -10.26 21.01 7.20
C GLN A 149 -11.24 21.18 8.37
N THR A 150 -12.44 20.59 8.26
CA THR A 150 -13.43 20.61 9.35
C THR A 150 -12.87 20.04 10.66
N LEU A 151 -12.10 18.95 10.59
CA LEU A 151 -11.45 18.38 11.78
C LEU A 151 -10.49 19.39 12.41
N TRP A 152 -9.60 19.98 11.61
CA TRP A 152 -8.60 20.93 12.10
C TRP A 152 -9.21 22.23 12.62
N ASP A 153 -10.24 22.77 11.97
CA ASP A 153 -10.99 23.93 12.44
C ASP A 153 -11.54 23.74 13.85
N ASN A 154 -11.96 22.51 14.17
CA ASN A 154 -12.47 22.14 15.50
C ASN A 154 -11.37 21.85 16.53
N THR A 155 -10.11 21.70 16.14
CA THR A 155 -9.00 21.53 17.08
C THR A 155 -8.46 22.87 17.60
N GLY A 156 -8.83 23.97 17.00
CA GLY A 156 -8.27 25.30 17.28
C GLY A 156 -6.83 25.48 16.83
N PHE A 157 -6.30 24.60 15.98
CA PHE A 157 -5.01 24.72 15.30
C PHE A 157 -5.21 24.98 13.82
N THR A 158 -4.23 25.63 13.19
CA THR A 158 -4.24 25.84 11.75
C THR A 158 -3.67 24.62 11.03
N LEU A 159 -4.38 24.10 10.07
CA LEU A 159 -3.85 23.11 9.15
C LEU A 159 -2.84 23.78 8.22
N VAL A 160 -1.60 23.32 8.24
CA VAL A 160 -0.57 23.81 7.32
C VAL A 160 -0.94 23.36 5.91
N GLU A 161 -0.93 24.31 4.96
CA GLU A 161 -1.18 23.97 3.55
C GLU A 161 -0.07 23.05 3.01
N ASP A 162 -0.50 21.96 2.37
CA ASP A 162 0.34 21.04 1.65
C ASP A 162 -0.44 20.53 0.44
N PRO A 163 -0.10 20.96 -0.78
CA PRO A 163 -0.81 20.59 -2.00
C PRO A 163 -0.70 19.09 -2.33
N LEU A 164 0.29 18.39 -1.77
CA LEU A 164 0.49 16.95 -1.97
C LEU A 164 -0.14 16.10 -0.87
N ARG A 165 -0.73 16.74 0.13
CA ARG A 165 -1.34 16.04 1.26
C ARG A 165 -2.45 15.09 0.80
N VAL A 166 -2.33 13.83 1.20
CA VAL A 166 -3.36 12.80 0.97
C VAL A 166 -4.64 13.15 1.75
N GLY A 167 -4.51 13.62 2.98
CA GLY A 167 -5.64 14.06 3.83
C GLY A 167 -6.48 12.92 4.42
N TYR A 168 -6.16 11.66 4.14
CA TYR A 168 -6.91 10.51 4.66
C TYR A 168 -6.62 10.26 6.14
N TYR A 169 -5.39 10.52 6.56
CA TYR A 169 -4.94 10.53 7.95
C TYR A 169 -4.37 11.89 8.30
N THR A 170 -4.43 12.22 9.59
CA THR A 170 -3.74 13.38 10.16
C THR A 170 -3.25 13.02 11.55
N GLU A 171 -2.15 13.64 11.92
CA GLU A 171 -1.58 13.52 13.26
C GLU A 171 -1.90 14.79 14.04
N ILE A 172 -2.35 14.62 15.27
CA ILE A 172 -2.60 15.70 16.21
C ILE A 172 -1.81 15.39 17.48
N ASP A 173 -0.89 16.30 17.84
CA ASP A 173 -0.19 16.18 19.12
C ASP A 173 -1.16 16.49 20.27
N MET A 174 -1.62 15.45 20.92
CA MET A 174 -2.59 15.55 22.01
C MET A 174 -2.03 16.24 23.25
N LEU A 175 -0.71 16.22 23.48
CA LEU A 175 -0.10 16.96 24.59
C LEU A 175 -0.10 18.44 24.32
N VAL A 176 0.24 18.84 23.09
CA VAL A 176 0.17 20.26 22.66
C VAL A 176 -1.27 20.75 22.67
N TRP A 177 -2.20 19.93 22.20
CA TRP A 177 -3.64 20.22 22.25
C TRP A 177 -4.13 20.38 23.69
N ALA A 178 -3.83 19.43 24.57
CA ALA A 178 -4.23 19.47 25.97
C ALA A 178 -3.63 20.68 26.72
N LYS A 179 -2.37 21.01 26.45
CA LYS A 179 -1.72 22.21 27.03
C LYS A 179 -2.45 23.49 26.63
N LYS A 180 -2.85 23.63 25.37
CA LYS A 180 -3.56 24.80 24.86
C LYS A 180 -4.92 25.00 25.57
N PHE A 181 -5.68 23.96 25.81
CA PHE A 181 -7.05 24.03 26.33
C PHE A 181 -7.16 23.85 27.84
N TYR A 182 -6.25 23.11 28.47
CA TYR A 182 -6.33 22.74 29.90
C TYR A 182 -5.11 23.17 30.72
N GLY A 183 -4.07 23.71 30.08
CA GLY A 183 -2.86 24.19 30.74
C GLY A 183 -1.84 23.13 31.14
N ASP A 184 -0.71 23.56 31.68
CA ASP A 184 0.45 22.71 31.97
C ASP A 184 0.19 21.63 33.04
N LYS A 185 -0.59 21.94 34.08
CA LYS A 185 -0.92 20.99 35.16
C LYS A 185 -1.62 19.75 34.65
N PHE A 186 -2.50 19.90 33.68
CA PHE A 186 -3.18 18.77 33.06
C PHE A 186 -2.24 17.92 32.22
N VAL A 187 -1.33 18.57 31.51
CA VAL A 187 -0.28 17.86 30.73
C VAL A 187 0.66 17.07 31.63
N GLU A 188 1.07 17.63 32.78
CA GLU A 188 1.87 16.90 33.77
C GLU A 188 1.11 15.70 34.36
N TYR A 189 -0.17 15.85 34.60
CA TYR A 189 -1.02 14.72 35.03
C TYR A 189 -1.05 13.61 33.98
N LEU A 190 -1.28 13.94 32.70
CA LEU A 190 -1.29 12.96 31.61
C LEU A 190 0.05 12.22 31.52
N LYS A 191 1.18 12.91 31.56
CA LYS A 191 2.53 12.32 31.51
C LYS A 191 2.84 11.38 32.66
N LYS A 192 2.18 11.54 33.81
CA LYS A 192 2.36 10.66 34.97
C LYS A 192 1.46 9.43 34.93
N THR A 193 0.38 9.49 34.17
CA THR A 193 -0.68 8.48 34.21
C THR A 193 -0.62 7.54 33.00
N TYR A 194 0.00 7.96 31.92
CA TYR A 194 0.16 7.26 30.66
C TYR A 194 1.61 7.37 30.14
#